data_67d112fce932cb6fe1a363cfb6e7e2b4
#
_entry.id   67d112fce932cb6fe1a363cfb6e7e2b4
#
_cell.length_a   1.000
_cell.length_b   1.000
_cell.length_c   1.000
_cell.angle_alpha   90.00
_cell.angle_beta   90.00
_cell.angle_gamma   90.00
#
_symmetry.space_group_name_H-M   'P 1'
#
loop_
_entity.id
_entity.type
_entity.pdbx_description
1 polymer ?
#
loop_
_entity_poly.entity_id
_entity_poly.type
_entity_poly.pdbx_seq_one_letter_code
_entity_poly.pdbx_strand_id
1 'polypeptide(L)'
;MGQPEEHEEDARNSFFEQLLTVRMPTAGPAIQAPSSQGAIADQETAKQTAPPIGQLAIEQMPTARVQATHPPVTFADTHHTVVADHPITYRMTGAPAAAIEMPVVTAPPLVPPYSTKSPSKPHRRRRIVVVAAVILLVVALTPVLYQLSSSHLQRASHTSGFAQGANPPAGWHPQDWAPLARQQAELSYVNQLIAHMTLDQEIGQMIMLGFLDTQMSPTLAYTIKQYHLGSVVLYAWNITGADQVKQLTAQMQSQADLPLFVATDQEGGSVNRLQAVDGPLPGAWAMGANGTTAYAQQRGEYDAQQLYSLGINVNFAPVVDVANTSGGDLGGRTFGTTADQVTKLAGAYLNGLQSSGHVIGTLKHFPGLGDVPADPHASLYTLDRSKADLERIDWAPYKALIATGQVQMIMSTHVVLSAIDPTRPASLSEPVLTGILRDELGYQGVIVTDGIYMGALTSHYSFDQIILDSVKAGNDIICSTYSIASTAETIRVLKDAVQNGDITKSRIDDSVRRILLLKLHDGVLTMPQSQG
;
A
#
# COMPACT_ATOMS: atom_id res chain seq x y z
N MET A 1 -24.88 -39.50 -6.02
CA MET A 1 -23.68 -38.87 -5.42
C MET A 1 -23.76 -37.41 -5.89
N GLY A 2 -24.27 -36.58 -5.06
CA GLY A 2 -24.48 -35.15 -5.30
C GLY A 2 -24.47 -34.43 -3.97
N GLN A 3 -23.67 -33.38 -3.92
CA GLN A 3 -23.79 -32.22 -3.04
C GLN A 3 -23.45 -32.34 -1.53
N PRO A 4 -22.14 -32.25 -1.20
CA PRO A 4 -21.75 -31.61 0.05
C PRO A 4 -21.33 -30.14 -0.08
N GLU A 5 -20.98 -29.64 -1.29
CA GLU A 5 -20.36 -28.30 -1.46
C GLU A 5 -21.34 -27.12 -1.28
N GLU A 6 -22.58 -27.22 -1.76
CA GLU A 6 -23.58 -26.13 -1.63
C GLU A 6 -24.00 -25.86 -0.16
N HIS A 7 -24.08 -26.88 0.68
CA HIS A 7 -24.45 -26.69 2.09
C HIS A 7 -23.31 -26.10 2.95
N GLU A 8 -22.06 -26.27 2.55
CA GLU A 8 -20.91 -25.69 3.25
C GLU A 8 -20.70 -24.23 2.88
N GLU A 9 -21.04 -23.84 1.65
CA GLU A 9 -20.99 -22.46 1.16
C GLU A 9 -22.11 -21.60 1.77
N ASP A 10 -23.33 -22.13 1.89
CA ASP A 10 -24.43 -21.48 2.58
C ASP A 10 -24.18 -21.29 4.08
N ALA A 11 -23.54 -22.25 4.74
CA ALA A 11 -23.18 -22.15 6.15
C ALA A 11 -22.06 -21.09 6.37
N ARG A 12 -21.10 -21.00 5.46
CA ARG A 12 -20.03 -19.99 5.49
C ARG A 12 -20.61 -18.58 5.25
N ASN A 13 -21.47 -18.42 4.27
CA ASN A 13 -22.10 -17.14 3.98
C ASN A 13 -23.00 -16.67 5.15
N SER A 14 -23.75 -17.57 5.78
CA SER A 14 -24.58 -17.26 6.96
C SER A 14 -23.71 -16.86 8.17
N PHE A 15 -22.57 -17.50 8.39
CA PHE A 15 -21.64 -17.14 9.45
C PHE A 15 -21.00 -15.77 9.20
N PHE A 16 -20.64 -15.47 7.95
CA PHE A 16 -20.07 -14.18 7.55
C PHE A 16 -21.09 -13.06 7.73
N GLU A 17 -22.36 -13.26 7.36
CA GLU A 17 -23.43 -12.30 7.58
C GLU A 17 -23.71 -12.05 9.08
N GLN A 18 -23.62 -13.07 9.93
CA GLN A 18 -23.77 -12.90 11.37
C GLN A 18 -22.62 -12.12 12.02
N LEU A 19 -21.39 -12.28 11.53
CA LEU A 19 -20.23 -11.50 12.00
C LEU A 19 -20.28 -10.03 11.56
N LEU A 20 -20.95 -9.73 10.43
CA LEU A 20 -21.03 -8.40 9.83
C LEU A 20 -22.26 -7.58 10.26
N THR A 21 -23.21 -8.15 11.01
CA THR A 21 -24.44 -7.46 11.44
C THR A 21 -24.22 -6.37 12.51
N VAL A 22 -22.97 -6.02 12.84
CA VAL A 22 -22.70 -4.82 13.64
C VAL A 22 -22.83 -3.59 12.76
N ARG A 23 -24.00 -2.94 12.81
CA ARG A 23 -24.25 -1.64 12.17
C ARG A 23 -23.16 -0.65 12.60
N MET A 24 -22.49 -0.02 11.63
CA MET A 24 -21.72 1.19 11.86
C MET A 24 -22.58 2.16 12.69
N PRO A 25 -22.04 2.82 13.72
CA PRO A 25 -22.73 3.93 14.34
C PRO A 25 -22.96 4.98 13.26
N THR A 26 -24.22 5.23 12.93
CA THR A 26 -24.63 6.41 12.16
C THR A 26 -24.08 7.61 12.88
N ALA A 27 -23.44 8.52 12.16
CA ALA A 27 -22.93 9.80 12.68
C ALA A 27 -23.96 10.38 13.66
N GLY A 28 -23.56 10.57 14.90
CA GLY A 28 -24.43 11.11 15.95
C GLY A 28 -25.00 12.46 15.53
N PRO A 29 -26.16 12.87 16.07
CA PRO A 29 -26.80 14.11 15.70
C PRO A 29 -25.83 15.26 15.98
N ALA A 30 -25.75 16.17 15.01
CA ALA A 30 -24.97 17.41 15.11
C ALA A 30 -25.26 18.10 16.43
N ILE A 31 -24.21 18.34 17.22
CA ILE A 31 -24.31 19.15 18.45
C ILE A 31 -24.70 20.55 18.01
N GLN A 32 -25.94 20.93 18.26
CA GLN A 32 -26.41 22.30 18.11
C GLN A 32 -25.66 23.18 19.09
N ALA A 33 -25.05 24.25 18.60
CA ALA A 33 -24.51 25.32 19.40
C ALA A 33 -25.62 25.95 20.29
N PRO A 34 -25.37 26.24 21.57
CA PRO A 34 -26.36 26.87 22.41
C PRO A 34 -26.58 28.34 21.97
N SER A 35 -27.83 28.67 21.72
CA SER A 35 -28.30 30.04 21.48
C SER A 35 -28.06 30.91 22.73
N SER A 36 -27.38 32.02 22.53
CA SER A 36 -27.21 33.08 23.54
C SER A 36 -28.53 33.81 23.78
N GLN A 37 -29.12 33.70 24.97
CA GLN A 37 -29.92 34.77 25.57
C GLN A 37 -29.87 34.68 27.12
N GLY A 38 -29.41 35.76 27.72
CA GLY A 38 -29.88 36.27 29.03
C GLY A 38 -28.97 36.01 30.24
N ALA A 39 -28.25 36.98 30.65
CA ALA A 39 -28.31 37.71 31.93
C ALA A 39 -26.93 38.25 32.34
N ILE A 40 -26.95 39.54 32.60
CA ILE A 40 -25.89 40.42 33.08
C ILE A 40 -25.66 40.15 34.58
N ALA A 41 -24.43 40.01 35.04
CA ALA A 41 -23.98 40.46 36.36
C ALA A 41 -22.43 40.53 36.42
N ASP A 42 -21.99 41.70 36.86
CA ASP A 42 -20.63 42.18 37.05
C ASP A 42 -19.66 41.24 37.78
N GLN A 43 -18.40 41.21 37.33
CA GLN A 43 -17.24 41.57 38.17
C GLN A 43 -15.97 41.72 37.35
N GLU A 44 -15.38 42.92 37.47
CA GLU A 44 -14.03 43.28 37.02
C GLU A 44 -12.96 42.38 37.65
N THR A 45 -11.95 41.98 36.88
CA THR A 45 -10.55 42.39 37.07
C THR A 45 -9.59 41.54 36.19
N ALA A 46 -8.58 42.23 35.73
CA ALA A 46 -7.29 41.78 35.20
C ALA A 46 -7.25 41.38 33.70
N LYS A 47 -6.98 42.40 32.89
CA LYS A 47 -6.40 42.35 31.55
C LYS A 47 -5.03 41.69 31.55
N GLN A 48 -4.84 40.67 30.70
CA GLN A 48 -3.63 40.54 29.92
C GLN A 48 -4.04 40.13 28.51
N THR A 49 -3.85 41.05 27.58
CA THR A 49 -4.21 41.00 26.19
C THR A 49 -3.16 40.25 25.40
N ALA A 50 -3.56 39.16 24.74
CA ALA A 50 -2.88 38.66 23.55
C ALA A 50 -3.48 39.36 22.31
N PRO A 51 -2.68 39.78 21.32
CA PRO A 51 -3.19 40.51 20.17
C PRO A 51 -3.88 39.57 19.16
N PRO A 52 -4.86 40.08 18.40
CA PRO A 52 -5.55 39.31 17.38
C PRO A 52 -4.65 39.09 16.16
N ILE A 53 -4.77 37.95 15.55
CA ILE A 53 -4.16 37.61 14.24
C ILE A 53 -4.84 38.50 13.20
N GLY A 54 -4.21 39.63 12.89
CA GLY A 54 -4.58 40.54 11.81
C GLY A 54 -3.69 40.33 10.62
N GLN A 55 -4.34 40.26 9.47
CA GLN A 55 -3.90 40.53 8.11
C GLN A 55 -2.45 41.05 8.00
N LEU A 56 -1.55 40.20 7.50
CA LEU A 56 -0.28 40.63 6.92
C LEU A 56 -0.52 41.07 5.48
N ALA A 57 -0.32 42.37 5.28
CA ALA A 57 -0.39 43.05 4.02
C ALA A 57 0.62 42.45 3.01
N ILE A 58 0.14 42.23 1.79
CA ILE A 58 0.97 41.98 0.61
C ILE A 58 1.54 43.32 0.17
N GLU A 59 2.80 43.60 0.48
CA GLU A 59 3.55 44.67 -0.15
C GLU A 59 4.77 44.11 -0.91
N GLN A 60 4.67 44.26 -2.23
CA GLN A 60 5.69 44.56 -3.22
C GLN A 60 6.92 43.65 -3.35
N MET A 61 6.86 42.74 -4.31
CA MET A 61 8.03 42.31 -5.07
C MET A 61 7.88 42.67 -6.57
N PRO A 62 8.95 43.05 -7.26
CA PRO A 62 8.89 43.63 -8.59
C PRO A 62 8.53 42.59 -9.66
N THR A 63 7.58 42.95 -10.51
CA THR A 63 7.15 42.19 -11.68
C THR A 63 8.22 42.22 -12.77
N ALA A 64 8.83 41.05 -13.05
CA ALA A 64 9.54 40.84 -14.29
C ALA A 64 8.52 40.46 -15.38
N ARG A 65 8.36 41.37 -16.39
CA ARG A 65 7.54 41.17 -17.59
C ARG A 65 8.25 40.15 -18.50
N VAL A 66 7.68 38.95 -18.66
CA VAL A 66 7.97 38.10 -19.81
C VAL A 66 6.83 38.24 -20.80
N GLN A 67 7.14 38.78 -21.99
CA GLN A 67 6.20 38.86 -23.13
C GLN A 67 6.07 37.47 -23.75
N ALA A 68 4.90 36.85 -23.63
CA ALA A 68 4.52 35.68 -24.41
C ALA A 68 3.71 36.16 -25.64
N THR A 69 4.25 35.96 -26.83
CA THR A 69 3.58 36.16 -28.11
C THR A 69 3.09 34.80 -28.62
N HIS A 70 1.80 34.51 -28.46
CA HIS A 70 1.07 33.59 -29.33
C HIS A 70 -0.39 34.00 -29.41
N PRO A 71 -1.02 33.93 -30.61
CA PRO A 71 -2.39 34.39 -30.85
C PRO A 71 -3.44 33.35 -30.34
N PRO A 72 -4.68 33.80 -30.06
CA PRO A 72 -5.74 32.93 -29.56
C PRO A 72 -6.32 32.04 -30.66
N VAL A 73 -6.52 30.77 -30.34
CA VAL A 73 -7.28 29.83 -31.19
C VAL A 73 -8.73 29.83 -30.73
N THR A 74 -9.62 30.26 -31.61
CA THR A 74 -11.08 30.19 -31.45
C THR A 74 -11.59 28.80 -31.82
N PHE A 75 -12.31 28.15 -30.90
CA PHE A 75 -13.10 26.94 -31.21
C PHE A 75 -14.51 27.34 -31.64
N ALA A 76 -14.92 26.82 -32.81
CA ALA A 76 -16.29 26.90 -33.29
C ALA A 76 -17.04 25.61 -32.90
N ASP A 77 -18.26 25.81 -32.39
CA ASP A 77 -19.23 24.73 -32.07
C ASP A 77 -19.63 23.97 -33.34
N THR A 78 -19.60 22.63 -33.25
CA THR A 78 -20.43 21.78 -34.10
C THR A 78 -20.92 20.57 -33.32
N HIS A 79 -22.23 20.50 -33.11
CA HIS A 79 -22.97 19.32 -32.65
C HIS A 79 -22.90 18.22 -33.70
N HIS A 80 -22.44 17.01 -33.32
CA HIS A 80 -22.82 15.75 -33.96
C HIS A 80 -22.91 14.59 -33.00
N THR A 81 -24.08 13.97 -33.02
CA THR A 81 -24.44 12.68 -32.44
C THR A 81 -23.57 11.57 -33.04
N VAL A 82 -22.92 10.75 -32.24
CA VAL A 82 -22.18 9.55 -32.70
C VAL A 82 -22.72 8.31 -32.06
N VAL A 83 -23.18 7.42 -32.94
CA VAL A 83 -23.54 6.01 -32.70
C VAL A 83 -22.23 5.21 -32.66
N ALA A 84 -22.14 4.25 -31.73
CA ALA A 84 -21.00 3.36 -31.55
C ALA A 84 -20.84 2.39 -32.71
N ASP A 85 -19.60 2.19 -33.18
CA ASP A 85 -18.93 0.90 -33.45
C ASP A 85 -17.64 1.09 -34.27
N HIS A 86 -16.61 0.37 -33.84
CA HIS A 86 -15.35 0.01 -34.49
C HIS A 86 -14.04 0.62 -33.99
N PRO A 87 -12.94 -0.15 -34.01
CA PRO A 87 -11.68 0.15 -33.34
C PRO A 87 -10.88 1.24 -34.08
N ILE A 88 -10.33 2.18 -33.32
CA ILE A 88 -9.53 3.29 -33.83
C ILE A 88 -8.11 2.81 -34.14
N THR A 89 -7.80 2.66 -35.43
CA THR A 89 -6.43 2.56 -35.92
C THR A 89 -5.92 3.96 -36.26
N TYR A 90 -4.87 4.40 -35.59
CA TYR A 90 -4.17 5.64 -35.95
C TYR A 90 -3.31 5.41 -37.21
N ARG A 91 -3.64 6.10 -38.28
CA ARG A 91 -2.83 6.18 -39.49
C ARG A 91 -2.14 7.55 -39.52
N MET A 92 -0.83 7.56 -39.29
CA MET A 92 -0.02 8.76 -39.53
C MET A 92 0.25 8.91 -41.03
N THR A 93 -0.14 10.03 -41.62
CA THR A 93 0.21 10.39 -43.00
C THR A 93 1.28 11.48 -42.98
N GLY A 94 2.42 11.19 -43.61
CA GLY A 94 3.15 12.10 -44.45
C GLY A 94 4.34 12.86 -43.90
N ALA A 95 5.54 12.31 -44.08
CA ALA A 95 6.72 13.06 -44.51
C ALA A 95 7.68 12.08 -45.26
N PRO A 96 8.46 12.54 -46.25
CA PRO A 96 9.09 11.65 -47.23
C PRO A 96 10.33 10.94 -46.68
N ALA A 97 10.48 9.68 -47.11
CA ALA A 97 11.59 8.79 -46.78
C ALA A 97 12.90 9.28 -47.42
N ALA A 98 13.92 9.48 -46.59
CA ALA A 98 15.32 9.40 -47.01
C ALA A 98 15.78 7.96 -46.86
N ALA A 99 16.25 7.35 -47.93
CA ALA A 99 16.76 5.99 -47.94
C ALA A 99 18.06 5.92 -47.15
N ILE A 100 18.08 5.10 -46.09
CA ILE A 100 19.29 4.69 -45.40
C ILE A 100 19.55 3.24 -45.81
N GLU A 101 20.64 3.00 -46.55
CA GLU A 101 21.15 1.67 -46.86
C GLU A 101 21.62 0.98 -45.56
N MET A 102 21.02 -0.16 -45.25
CA MET A 102 21.46 -1.03 -44.16
C MET A 102 22.60 -1.96 -44.65
N PRO A 103 23.67 -2.12 -43.89
CA PRO A 103 24.71 -3.08 -44.26
C PRO A 103 24.22 -4.53 -44.07
N VAL A 104 24.53 -5.37 -45.06
CA VAL A 104 24.27 -6.80 -45.09
C VAL A 104 25.12 -7.48 -44.00
N VAL A 105 24.48 -8.03 -42.99
CA VAL A 105 25.13 -8.88 -41.98
C VAL A 105 25.22 -10.31 -42.53
N THR A 106 26.44 -10.76 -42.85
CA THR A 106 26.72 -12.14 -43.22
C THR A 106 26.64 -13.05 -41.98
N ALA A 107 25.92 -14.16 -42.10
CA ALA A 107 25.80 -15.18 -41.07
C ALA A 107 27.14 -15.86 -40.74
N PRO A 108 27.40 -16.19 -39.45
CA PRO A 108 28.62 -16.91 -39.07
C PRO A 108 28.57 -18.40 -39.54
N PRO A 109 29.72 -19.05 -39.73
CA PRO A 109 29.81 -20.39 -40.27
C PRO A 109 29.33 -21.46 -39.27
N LEU A 110 28.69 -22.51 -39.80
CA LEU A 110 28.20 -23.68 -39.10
C LEU A 110 29.36 -24.46 -38.42
N VAL A 111 29.22 -24.72 -37.14
CA VAL A 111 30.09 -25.58 -36.34
C VAL A 111 29.76 -27.05 -36.63
N PRO A 112 30.75 -27.94 -36.88
CA PRO A 112 30.48 -29.36 -37.14
C PRO A 112 30.01 -30.13 -35.90
N PRO A 113 29.28 -31.24 -36.05
CA PRO A 113 28.69 -31.96 -34.94
C PRO A 113 29.72 -32.70 -34.08
N TYR A 114 29.59 -32.54 -32.75
CA TYR A 114 30.41 -33.27 -31.79
C TYR A 114 30.10 -34.77 -31.79
N SER A 115 31.17 -35.54 -31.89
CA SER A 115 31.19 -37.01 -31.80
C SER A 115 30.81 -37.45 -30.36
N THR A 116 29.75 -38.26 -30.28
CA THR A 116 29.34 -38.93 -29.05
C THR A 116 30.27 -40.11 -28.72
N LYS A 117 31.18 -39.92 -27.78
CA LYS A 117 31.82 -41.06 -27.08
C LYS A 117 31.07 -41.31 -25.78
N SER A 118 30.49 -42.50 -25.67
CA SER A 118 29.82 -43.02 -24.51
C SER A 118 30.81 -43.26 -23.35
N PRO A 119 30.59 -42.76 -22.14
CA PRO A 119 31.43 -43.12 -20.98
C PRO A 119 30.90 -44.39 -20.31
N SER A 120 31.82 -45.30 -20.07
CA SER A 120 31.69 -46.56 -19.37
C SER A 120 31.21 -46.41 -17.92
N LYS A 121 30.26 -47.26 -17.47
CA LYS A 121 29.84 -47.37 -16.07
C LYS A 121 30.95 -47.97 -15.22
N PRO A 122 31.33 -47.35 -14.08
CA PRO A 122 31.03 -47.96 -12.78
C PRO A 122 30.93 -46.95 -11.61
N HIS A 123 29.77 -46.36 -11.32
CA HIS A 123 29.58 -45.58 -10.08
C HIS A 123 28.21 -45.81 -9.42
N ARG A 124 27.43 -46.82 -9.85
CA ARG A 124 26.09 -47.04 -9.30
C ARG A 124 26.11 -47.58 -7.86
N ARG A 125 27.12 -48.35 -7.46
CA ARG A 125 27.21 -48.95 -6.11
C ARG A 125 27.58 -47.93 -5.02
N ARG A 126 28.44 -46.91 -5.32
CA ARG A 126 28.81 -45.89 -4.33
C ARG A 126 27.67 -44.91 -4.03
N ARG A 127 26.83 -44.58 -5.02
CA ARG A 127 25.68 -43.70 -4.80
C ARG A 127 24.60 -44.31 -3.91
N ILE A 128 24.34 -45.65 -4.05
CA ILE A 128 23.35 -46.34 -3.22
C ILE A 128 23.80 -46.38 -1.74
N VAL A 129 25.08 -46.58 -1.47
CA VAL A 129 25.60 -46.62 -0.08
C VAL A 129 25.53 -45.22 0.58
N VAL A 130 25.80 -44.13 -0.17
CA VAL A 130 25.70 -42.77 0.34
C VAL A 130 24.24 -42.38 0.62
N VAL A 131 23.31 -42.73 -0.28
CA VAL A 131 21.87 -42.46 -0.07
C VAL A 131 21.32 -43.24 1.10
N ALA A 132 21.70 -44.52 1.26
CA ALA A 132 21.31 -45.33 2.40
C ALA A 132 21.88 -44.80 3.75
N ALA A 133 23.12 -44.29 3.73
CA ALA A 133 23.73 -43.68 4.92
C ALA A 133 23.04 -42.34 5.29
N VAL A 134 22.65 -41.53 4.32
CA VAL A 134 21.90 -40.26 4.55
C VAL A 134 20.49 -40.57 5.09
N ILE A 135 19.80 -41.57 4.55
CA ILE A 135 18.48 -41.98 5.04
C ILE A 135 18.57 -42.50 6.47
N LEU A 136 19.57 -43.30 6.79
CA LEU A 136 19.80 -43.80 8.17
C LEU A 136 20.15 -42.67 9.14
N LEU A 137 20.90 -41.66 8.69
CA LEU A 137 21.21 -40.48 9.50
C LEU A 137 19.96 -39.60 9.75
N VAL A 138 19.11 -39.41 8.74
CA VAL A 138 17.83 -38.71 8.88
C VAL A 138 16.88 -39.45 9.82
N VAL A 139 16.75 -40.78 9.70
CA VAL A 139 15.92 -41.61 10.58
C VAL A 139 16.44 -41.64 12.03
N ALA A 140 17.77 -41.57 12.21
CA ALA A 140 18.37 -41.51 13.54
C ALA A 140 18.26 -40.13 14.20
N LEU A 141 18.23 -39.05 13.42
CA LEU A 141 18.12 -37.67 13.91
C LEU A 141 16.67 -37.20 14.13
N THR A 142 15.69 -37.82 13.47
CA THR A 142 14.27 -37.44 13.61
C THR A 142 13.76 -37.55 15.05
N PRO A 143 14.04 -38.59 15.85
CA PRO A 143 13.58 -38.63 17.25
C PRO A 143 14.28 -37.58 18.12
N VAL A 144 15.55 -37.24 17.84
CA VAL A 144 16.29 -36.21 18.58
C VAL A 144 15.75 -34.81 18.24
N LEU A 145 15.48 -34.54 16.97
CA LEU A 145 14.84 -33.30 16.52
C LEU A 145 13.39 -33.20 17.02
N TYR A 146 12.67 -34.32 17.07
CA TYR A 146 11.31 -34.36 17.64
C TYR A 146 11.33 -34.12 19.15
N GLN A 147 12.29 -34.68 19.90
CA GLN A 147 12.45 -34.39 21.33
C GLN A 147 12.90 -32.95 21.59
N LEU A 148 13.78 -32.36 20.74
CA LEU A 148 14.16 -30.95 20.85
C LEU A 148 13.02 -30.02 20.49
N SER A 149 12.24 -30.33 19.47
CA SER A 149 11.06 -29.54 19.11
C SER A 149 9.92 -29.68 20.13
N SER A 150 9.69 -30.86 20.67
CA SER A 150 8.70 -31.07 21.72
C SER A 150 9.10 -30.42 23.05
N SER A 151 10.40 -30.36 23.39
CA SER A 151 10.87 -29.62 24.56
C SER A 151 10.74 -28.09 24.38
N HIS A 152 10.89 -27.55 23.15
CA HIS A 152 10.60 -26.15 22.86
C HIS A 152 9.10 -25.85 22.82
N LEU A 153 8.28 -26.77 22.29
CA LEU A 153 6.82 -26.66 22.32
C LEU A 153 6.26 -26.83 23.74
N GLN A 154 6.82 -27.69 24.55
CA GLN A 154 6.44 -27.79 25.97
C GLN A 154 6.87 -26.57 26.78
N ARG A 155 8.02 -25.93 26.47
CA ARG A 155 8.35 -24.63 27.07
C ARG A 155 7.43 -23.49 26.61
N ALA A 156 6.98 -23.51 25.36
CA ALA A 156 5.99 -22.53 24.85
C ALA A 156 4.58 -22.81 25.42
N SER A 157 4.18 -24.08 25.62
CA SER A 157 2.89 -24.43 26.23
C SER A 157 2.82 -24.18 27.73
N HIS A 158 3.97 -24.07 28.43
CA HIS A 158 3.98 -23.68 29.84
C HIS A 158 3.77 -22.17 30.07
N THR A 159 3.80 -21.34 29.03
CA THR A 159 3.45 -19.91 29.14
C THR A 159 1.98 -19.60 28.83
N SER A 160 1.19 -20.58 28.33
CA SER A 160 -0.25 -20.41 28.05
C SER A 160 -1.19 -20.98 29.12
N GLY A 161 -0.65 -21.48 30.24
CA GLY A 161 -1.42 -22.06 31.34
C GLY A 161 -1.43 -21.16 32.57
N PHE A 162 -1.97 -19.94 32.50
CA PHE A 162 -2.46 -19.29 33.69
C PHE A 162 -3.79 -19.95 34.09
N ALA A 163 -3.70 -20.97 34.96
CA ALA A 163 -4.85 -21.50 35.64
C ALA A 163 -5.56 -20.35 36.37
N GLN A 164 -6.90 -20.29 36.25
CA GLN A 164 -7.70 -19.40 37.07
C GLN A 164 -7.28 -19.56 38.52
N GLY A 165 -6.62 -18.55 39.10
CA GLY A 165 -6.21 -18.53 40.50
C GLY A 165 -4.73 -18.28 40.82
N ALA A 166 -3.84 -18.15 39.82
CA ALA A 166 -2.45 -17.80 40.11
C ALA A 166 -2.33 -16.25 40.29
N ASN A 167 -1.80 -15.83 41.43
CA ASN A 167 -1.47 -14.42 41.65
C ASN A 167 -0.38 -13.98 40.67
N PRO A 168 -0.52 -12.81 40.05
CA PRO A 168 0.49 -12.28 39.14
C PRO A 168 1.81 -12.06 39.89
N PRO A 169 2.96 -12.11 39.19
CA PRO A 169 4.25 -11.80 39.80
C PRO A 169 4.25 -10.42 40.46
N ALA A 170 4.93 -10.26 41.58
CA ALA A 170 5.01 -8.99 42.30
C ALA A 170 5.55 -7.88 41.40
N GLY A 171 4.79 -6.78 41.25
CA GLY A 171 5.15 -5.62 40.41
C GLY A 171 4.38 -5.51 39.08
N TRP A 172 3.48 -6.45 38.79
CA TRP A 172 2.61 -6.36 37.61
C TRP A 172 1.25 -5.78 37.97
N HIS A 173 0.76 -4.85 37.13
CA HIS A 173 -0.55 -4.21 37.29
C HIS A 173 -1.54 -4.69 36.24
N PRO A 174 -2.87 -4.76 36.51
CA PRO A 174 -3.87 -5.20 35.54
C PRO A 174 -3.84 -4.44 34.20
N GLN A 175 -3.43 -3.17 34.21
CA GLN A 175 -3.26 -2.35 33.02
C GLN A 175 -2.17 -2.85 32.05
N ASP A 176 -1.19 -3.64 32.55
CA ASP A 176 -0.09 -4.17 31.72
C ASP A 176 -0.54 -5.35 30.84
N TRP A 177 -1.68 -5.98 31.17
CA TRP A 177 -2.25 -7.13 30.47
C TRP A 177 -3.23 -6.74 29.37
N ALA A 178 -3.89 -5.60 29.53
CA ALA A 178 -4.95 -5.19 28.61
C ALA A 178 -4.48 -5.07 27.14
N PRO A 179 -3.31 -4.49 26.82
CA PRO A 179 -2.81 -4.42 25.44
C PRO A 179 -2.51 -5.81 24.86
N LEU A 180 -1.88 -6.71 25.62
CA LEU A 180 -1.54 -8.06 25.16
C LEU A 180 -2.80 -8.92 24.97
N ALA A 181 -3.76 -8.84 25.88
CA ALA A 181 -5.03 -9.55 25.77
C ALA A 181 -5.82 -9.07 24.56
N ARG A 182 -5.83 -7.75 24.32
CA ARG A 182 -6.45 -7.15 23.13
C ARG A 182 -5.78 -7.65 21.85
N GLN A 183 -4.47 -7.60 21.75
CA GLN A 183 -3.72 -8.06 20.59
C GLN A 183 -3.98 -9.55 20.28
N GLN A 184 -4.05 -10.39 21.33
CA GLN A 184 -4.40 -11.81 21.18
C GLN A 184 -5.84 -12.00 20.70
N ALA A 185 -6.79 -11.21 21.20
CA ALA A 185 -8.17 -11.26 20.78
C ALA A 185 -8.33 -10.82 19.32
N GLU A 186 -7.65 -9.75 18.91
CA GLU A 186 -7.60 -9.26 17.53
C GLU A 186 -7.03 -10.32 16.58
N LEU A 187 -5.89 -10.93 16.94
CA LEU A 187 -5.28 -11.99 16.15
C LEU A 187 -6.19 -13.23 16.05
N SER A 188 -6.84 -13.62 17.16
CA SER A 188 -7.79 -14.74 17.17
C SER A 188 -8.99 -14.46 16.27
N TYR A 189 -9.57 -13.26 16.34
CA TYR A 189 -10.68 -12.85 15.52
C TYR A 189 -10.33 -12.85 14.03
N VAL A 190 -9.18 -12.26 13.66
CA VAL A 190 -8.70 -12.25 12.27
C VAL A 190 -8.45 -13.66 11.74
N ASN A 191 -7.85 -14.54 12.53
CA ASN A 191 -7.64 -15.93 12.13
C ASN A 191 -8.98 -16.68 11.92
N GLN A 192 -10.00 -16.38 12.72
CA GLN A 192 -11.35 -16.93 12.52
C GLN A 192 -11.97 -16.39 11.23
N LEU A 193 -11.87 -15.09 10.95
CA LEU A 193 -12.33 -14.53 9.66
C LEU A 193 -11.68 -15.26 8.48
N ILE A 194 -10.34 -15.34 8.46
CA ILE A 194 -9.62 -15.99 7.36
C ILE A 194 -10.03 -17.47 7.22
N ALA A 195 -10.22 -18.19 8.32
CA ALA A 195 -10.63 -19.60 8.28
C ALA A 195 -12.02 -19.82 7.65
N HIS A 196 -12.87 -18.77 7.59
CA HIS A 196 -14.19 -18.82 6.97
C HIS A 196 -14.24 -18.16 5.57
N MET A 197 -13.16 -17.48 5.15
CA MET A 197 -13.07 -16.89 3.83
C MET A 197 -12.79 -17.95 2.76
N THR A 198 -13.40 -17.77 1.58
CA THR A 198 -12.96 -18.46 0.36
C THR A 198 -11.66 -17.82 -0.15
N LEU A 199 -10.93 -18.54 -1.01
CA LEU A 199 -9.72 -17.99 -1.64
C LEU A 199 -10.02 -16.72 -2.45
N ASP A 200 -11.19 -16.62 -3.09
CA ASP A 200 -11.63 -15.43 -3.83
C ASP A 200 -11.81 -14.22 -2.91
N GLN A 201 -12.43 -14.44 -1.75
CA GLN A 201 -12.60 -13.40 -0.73
C GLN A 201 -11.27 -12.93 -0.16
N GLU A 202 -10.35 -13.84 0.08
CA GLU A 202 -9.00 -13.50 0.56
C GLU A 202 -8.21 -12.69 -0.48
N ILE A 203 -8.19 -13.16 -1.73
CA ILE A 203 -7.53 -12.44 -2.82
C ILE A 203 -8.17 -11.06 -3.03
N GLY A 204 -9.50 -10.96 -2.92
CA GLY A 204 -10.23 -9.70 -2.99
C GLY A 204 -9.74 -8.66 -1.97
N GLN A 205 -9.38 -9.10 -0.74
CA GLN A 205 -8.81 -8.20 0.27
C GLN A 205 -7.42 -7.67 -0.12
N MET A 206 -6.69 -8.36 -0.99
CA MET A 206 -5.36 -7.96 -1.48
C MET A 206 -5.43 -7.01 -2.69
N ILE A 207 -6.62 -6.67 -3.18
CA ILE A 207 -6.81 -5.81 -4.37
C ILE A 207 -7.24 -4.41 -3.94
N MET A 208 -6.56 -3.40 -4.47
CA MET A 208 -6.95 -1.99 -4.39
C MET A 208 -7.39 -1.51 -5.78
N LEU A 209 -8.69 -1.24 -5.93
CA LEU A 209 -9.28 -0.80 -7.19
C LEU A 209 -9.08 0.70 -7.39
N GLY A 210 -8.47 1.10 -8.52
CA GLY A 210 -8.58 2.44 -9.08
C GLY A 210 -9.77 2.51 -10.04
N PHE A 211 -10.44 3.65 -10.16
CA PHE A 211 -11.61 3.81 -11.01
C PHE A 211 -11.73 5.24 -11.55
N LEU A 212 -12.63 5.47 -12.52
CA LEU A 212 -12.77 6.76 -13.19
C LEU A 212 -14.02 7.55 -12.75
N ASP A 213 -14.97 6.87 -12.09
CA ASP A 213 -16.25 7.47 -11.72
C ASP A 213 -16.11 8.54 -10.63
N THR A 214 -16.97 9.56 -10.67
CA THR A 214 -17.13 10.55 -9.58
C THR A 214 -18.33 10.22 -8.69
N GLN A 215 -19.14 9.22 -9.06
CA GLN A 215 -20.31 8.77 -8.34
C GLN A 215 -20.37 7.25 -8.36
N MET A 216 -21.17 6.68 -7.46
CA MET A 216 -21.37 5.24 -7.42
C MET A 216 -22.09 4.77 -8.69
N SER A 217 -21.37 4.06 -9.56
CA SER A 217 -21.95 3.43 -10.75
C SER A 217 -22.34 1.98 -10.46
N PRO A 218 -23.30 1.41 -11.24
CA PRO A 218 -23.61 -0.03 -11.14
C PRO A 218 -22.38 -0.92 -11.35
N THR A 219 -21.47 -0.51 -12.22
CA THR A 219 -20.20 -1.21 -12.51
C THR A 219 -19.29 -1.20 -11.28
N LEU A 220 -19.10 -0.05 -10.63
CA LEU A 220 -18.30 0.08 -9.42
C LEU A 220 -18.89 -0.75 -8.27
N ALA A 221 -20.23 -0.66 -8.06
CA ALA A 221 -20.92 -1.44 -7.06
C ALA A 221 -20.74 -2.96 -7.27
N TYR A 222 -20.96 -3.41 -8.51
CA TYR A 222 -20.75 -4.80 -8.89
C TYR A 222 -19.31 -5.24 -8.62
N THR A 223 -18.31 -4.45 -9.03
CA THR A 223 -16.90 -4.81 -8.87
C THR A 223 -16.52 -4.96 -7.40
N ILE A 224 -16.90 -4.00 -6.54
CA ILE A 224 -16.63 -4.06 -5.10
C ILE A 224 -17.23 -5.33 -4.49
N LYS A 225 -18.50 -5.60 -4.76
CA LYS A 225 -19.23 -6.70 -4.14
C LYS A 225 -18.83 -8.06 -4.71
N GLN A 226 -18.79 -8.21 -6.05
CA GLN A 226 -18.53 -9.49 -6.72
C GLN A 226 -17.13 -10.01 -6.47
N TYR A 227 -16.14 -9.12 -6.32
CA TYR A 227 -14.75 -9.50 -6.13
C TYR A 227 -14.28 -9.29 -4.69
N HIS A 228 -15.20 -9.05 -3.73
CA HIS A 228 -14.91 -8.96 -2.30
C HIS A 228 -13.77 -7.99 -1.98
N LEU A 229 -13.73 -6.84 -2.67
CA LEU A 229 -12.58 -5.95 -2.63
C LEU A 229 -12.26 -5.47 -1.22
N GLY A 230 -10.97 -5.45 -0.90
CA GLY A 230 -10.46 -4.94 0.37
C GLY A 230 -10.18 -3.45 0.37
N SER A 231 -9.98 -2.84 -0.81
CA SER A 231 -9.52 -1.45 -0.90
C SER A 231 -9.90 -0.78 -2.21
N VAL A 232 -9.97 0.56 -2.18
CA VAL A 232 -10.12 1.44 -3.34
C VAL A 232 -9.17 2.62 -3.22
N VAL A 233 -8.75 3.21 -4.35
CA VAL A 233 -7.95 4.44 -4.38
C VAL A 233 -8.65 5.51 -5.20
N LEU A 234 -8.74 6.73 -4.62
CA LEU A 234 -9.26 7.92 -5.25
C LEU A 234 -8.11 8.78 -5.77
N TYR A 235 -8.26 9.23 -7.00
CA TYR A 235 -7.39 10.21 -7.64
C TYR A 235 -8.09 11.55 -7.80
N ALA A 236 -7.37 12.58 -8.25
CA ALA A 236 -7.95 13.92 -8.42
C ALA A 236 -9.22 13.95 -9.29
N TRP A 237 -9.30 13.09 -10.31
CA TRP A 237 -10.49 12.99 -11.17
C TRP A 237 -11.74 12.41 -10.51
N ASN A 238 -11.58 11.69 -9.37
CA ASN A 238 -12.71 11.18 -8.61
C ASN A 238 -13.29 12.23 -7.63
N ILE A 239 -12.57 13.36 -7.42
CA ILE A 239 -12.84 14.32 -6.36
C ILE A 239 -13.26 15.65 -6.97
N THR A 240 -14.53 15.98 -6.88
CA THR A 240 -15.11 17.23 -7.40
C THR A 240 -15.61 18.18 -6.31
N GLY A 241 -15.70 17.70 -5.07
CA GLY A 241 -16.12 18.47 -3.91
C GLY A 241 -16.38 17.57 -2.69
N ALA A 242 -16.45 18.18 -1.51
CA ALA A 242 -16.53 17.45 -0.24
C ALA A 242 -17.77 16.56 -0.13
N ASP A 243 -18.96 17.09 -0.43
CA ASP A 243 -20.20 16.32 -0.29
C ASP A 243 -20.27 15.16 -1.28
N GLN A 244 -19.76 15.37 -2.51
CA GLN A 244 -19.68 14.32 -3.51
C GLN A 244 -18.79 13.16 -3.03
N VAL A 245 -17.59 13.44 -2.48
CA VAL A 245 -16.67 12.41 -1.98
C VAL A 245 -17.25 11.67 -0.78
N LYS A 246 -17.84 12.39 0.20
CA LYS A 246 -18.52 11.77 1.35
C LYS A 246 -19.61 10.79 0.92
N GLN A 247 -20.41 11.19 -0.06
CA GLN A 247 -21.45 10.32 -0.58
C GLN A 247 -20.87 9.09 -1.29
N LEU A 248 -19.86 9.29 -2.13
CA LEU A 248 -19.21 8.21 -2.87
C LEU A 248 -18.55 7.20 -1.93
N THR A 249 -17.76 7.66 -0.95
CA THR A 249 -17.07 6.79 0.02
C THR A 249 -18.06 6.00 0.88
N ALA A 250 -19.14 6.65 1.37
CA ALA A 250 -20.20 5.98 2.13
C ALA A 250 -20.91 4.91 1.28
N GLN A 251 -21.20 5.19 0.01
CA GLN A 251 -21.81 4.23 -0.90
C GLN A 251 -20.89 3.05 -1.19
N MET A 252 -19.58 3.28 -1.41
CA MET A 252 -18.61 2.20 -1.60
C MET A 252 -18.52 1.29 -0.37
N GLN A 253 -18.44 1.87 0.83
CA GLN A 253 -18.45 1.11 2.08
C GLN A 253 -19.72 0.23 2.22
N SER A 254 -20.88 0.71 1.76
CA SER A 254 -22.13 -0.05 1.84
C SER A 254 -22.20 -1.26 0.89
N GLN A 255 -21.31 -1.35 -0.10
CA GLN A 255 -21.23 -2.46 -1.05
C GLN A 255 -20.20 -3.52 -0.66
N ALA A 256 -19.29 -3.20 0.24
CA ALA A 256 -18.20 -4.09 0.62
C ALA A 256 -18.65 -5.10 1.68
N ASP A 257 -18.15 -6.33 1.60
CA ASP A 257 -18.39 -7.38 2.60
C ASP A 257 -17.65 -7.09 3.91
N LEU A 258 -16.41 -6.61 3.80
CA LEU A 258 -15.60 -6.07 4.89
C LEU A 258 -15.30 -4.59 4.61
N PRO A 259 -15.20 -3.73 5.64
CA PRO A 259 -14.90 -2.32 5.44
C PRO A 259 -13.66 -2.09 4.59
N LEU A 260 -13.75 -1.16 3.63
CA LEU A 260 -12.70 -0.85 2.69
C LEU A 260 -11.60 0.04 3.30
N PHE A 261 -10.36 -0.20 2.90
CA PHE A 261 -9.41 0.90 2.83
C PHE A 261 -9.79 1.81 1.67
N VAL A 262 -9.99 3.09 1.97
CA VAL A 262 -10.23 4.14 0.98
C VAL A 262 -9.00 5.03 0.98
N ALA A 263 -8.19 4.92 -0.07
CA ALA A 263 -6.88 5.56 -0.17
C ALA A 263 -6.89 6.78 -1.09
N THR A 264 -5.93 7.68 -0.91
CA THR A 264 -5.59 8.74 -1.86
C THR A 264 -4.14 9.21 -1.66
N ASP A 265 -3.57 9.95 -2.65
CA ASP A 265 -2.26 10.60 -2.55
C ASP A 265 -2.42 12.06 -2.14
N GLN A 266 -2.63 12.35 -0.87
CA GLN A 266 -2.67 13.71 -0.39
C GLN A 266 -1.33 14.11 0.22
N GLU A 267 -0.40 14.60 -0.64
CA GLU A 267 0.93 15.06 -0.24
C GLU A 267 0.98 16.59 -0.03
N GLY A 268 0.04 17.30 -0.65
CA GLY A 268 0.13 18.73 -0.86
C GLY A 268 1.05 19.09 -2.06
N GLY A 269 1.27 20.38 -2.29
CA GLY A 269 2.10 20.82 -3.43
C GLY A 269 1.56 20.36 -4.77
N SER A 270 2.40 19.71 -5.58
CA SER A 270 2.04 19.20 -6.91
C SER A 270 1.14 17.95 -6.85
N VAL A 271 1.15 17.22 -5.74
CA VAL A 271 0.33 16.00 -5.53
C VAL A 271 -0.73 16.29 -4.46
N ASN A 272 -1.69 17.12 -4.82
CA ASN A 272 -2.80 17.55 -3.95
C ASN A 272 -4.12 17.05 -4.54
N ARG A 273 -4.60 15.86 -4.11
CA ARG A 273 -5.84 15.28 -4.61
C ARG A 273 -7.08 16.00 -4.09
N LEU A 274 -6.97 16.68 -2.94
CA LEU A 274 -8.05 17.48 -2.36
C LEU A 274 -8.11 18.91 -2.88
N GLN A 275 -7.44 19.23 -3.99
CA GLN A 275 -7.44 20.59 -4.59
C GLN A 275 -8.84 21.16 -4.81
N ALA A 276 -9.81 20.32 -5.20
CA ALA A 276 -11.21 20.71 -5.41
C ALA A 276 -12.00 20.94 -4.11
N VAL A 277 -11.45 20.49 -2.98
CA VAL A 277 -12.09 20.61 -1.63
C VAL A 277 -11.44 21.74 -0.83
N ASP A 278 -10.12 21.72 -0.72
CA ASP A 278 -9.35 22.57 0.21
C ASP A 278 -8.53 23.67 -0.51
N GLY A 279 -8.52 23.65 -1.84
CA GLY A 279 -7.64 24.52 -2.62
C GLY A 279 -6.16 24.09 -2.55
N PRO A 280 -5.22 24.99 -2.89
CA PRO A 280 -3.80 24.69 -2.85
C PRO A 280 -3.28 24.54 -1.43
N LEU A 281 -2.55 23.44 -1.19
CA LEU A 281 -1.98 23.11 0.12
C LEU A 281 -0.45 22.97 0.01
N PRO A 282 0.32 23.36 1.05
CA PRO A 282 1.76 23.23 1.03
C PRO A 282 2.19 21.77 1.01
N GLY A 283 3.18 21.44 0.16
CA GLY A 283 3.76 20.10 0.06
C GLY A 283 4.97 19.91 0.97
N ALA A 284 5.59 18.73 0.88
CA ALA A 284 6.72 18.33 1.72
C ALA A 284 7.91 19.28 1.66
N TRP A 285 8.24 19.82 0.48
CA TRP A 285 9.34 20.79 0.34
C TRP A 285 9.10 22.08 1.12
N ALA A 286 7.87 22.57 1.15
CA ALA A 286 7.51 23.75 1.95
C ALA A 286 7.64 23.46 3.45
N MET A 287 7.28 22.25 3.89
CA MET A 287 7.53 21.80 5.27
C MET A 287 9.01 21.67 5.56
N GLY A 288 9.80 21.16 4.60
CA GLY A 288 11.26 21.08 4.67
C GLY A 288 11.92 22.45 4.80
N ALA A 289 11.47 23.44 4.04
CA ALA A 289 11.96 24.82 4.10
C ALA A 289 11.62 25.52 5.43
N ASN A 290 10.47 25.22 6.02
CA ASN A 290 10.11 25.66 7.38
C ASN A 290 11.00 25.01 8.43
N GLY A 291 11.36 23.73 8.26
CA GLY A 291 12.31 22.98 9.08
C GLY A 291 11.86 22.61 10.49
N THR A 292 10.61 22.92 10.89
CA THR A 292 10.11 22.61 12.24
C THR A 292 9.21 21.36 12.23
N THR A 293 9.44 20.47 13.20
CA THR A 293 8.58 19.28 13.40
C THR A 293 7.16 19.65 13.78
N ALA A 294 6.98 20.75 14.55
CA ALA A 294 5.66 21.22 14.93
C ALA A 294 4.81 21.59 13.72
N TYR A 295 5.38 22.27 12.72
CA TYR A 295 4.67 22.59 11.49
C TYR A 295 4.33 21.36 10.65
N ALA A 296 5.27 20.42 10.51
CA ALA A 296 5.03 19.16 9.80
C ALA A 296 3.94 18.34 10.50
N GLN A 297 3.98 18.22 11.82
CA GLN A 297 2.96 17.52 12.60
C GLN A 297 1.57 18.18 12.45
N GLN A 298 1.48 19.51 12.61
CA GLN A 298 0.22 20.24 12.44
C GLN A 298 -0.35 20.05 11.04
N ARG A 299 0.51 19.97 10.01
CA ARG A 299 0.08 19.70 8.65
C ARG A 299 -0.49 18.28 8.52
N GLY A 300 0.15 17.29 9.13
CA GLY A 300 -0.38 15.91 9.20
C GLY A 300 -1.73 15.84 9.91
N GLU A 301 -1.89 16.52 11.04
CA GLU A 301 -3.17 16.61 11.78
C GLU A 301 -4.29 17.24 10.92
N TYR A 302 -3.96 18.29 10.16
CA TYR A 302 -4.91 18.90 9.23
C TYR A 302 -5.34 17.91 8.13
N ASP A 303 -4.39 17.25 7.47
CA ASP A 303 -4.69 16.27 6.41
C ASP A 303 -5.53 15.12 6.97
N ALA A 304 -5.24 14.64 8.19
CA ALA A 304 -6.03 13.60 8.86
C ALA A 304 -7.50 14.01 9.03
N GLN A 305 -7.74 15.24 9.50
CA GLN A 305 -9.10 15.75 9.67
C GLN A 305 -9.86 15.84 8.35
N GLN A 306 -9.22 16.37 7.30
CA GLN A 306 -9.84 16.51 5.99
C GLN A 306 -10.16 15.13 5.40
N LEU A 307 -9.19 14.22 5.36
CA LEU A 307 -9.36 12.88 4.81
C LEU A 307 -10.45 12.09 5.55
N TYR A 308 -10.39 12.05 6.88
CA TYR A 308 -11.40 11.37 7.69
C TYR A 308 -12.80 11.93 7.47
N SER A 309 -12.94 13.26 7.39
CA SER A 309 -14.22 13.91 7.13
C SER A 309 -14.86 13.52 5.78
N LEU A 310 -14.04 13.05 4.83
CA LEU A 310 -14.43 12.59 3.50
C LEU A 310 -14.62 11.06 3.42
N GLY A 311 -14.41 10.33 4.53
CA GLY A 311 -14.46 8.87 4.55
C GLY A 311 -13.22 8.21 3.93
N ILE A 312 -12.10 8.94 3.81
CA ILE A 312 -10.80 8.45 3.35
C ILE A 312 -9.98 8.08 4.59
N ASN A 313 -9.51 6.83 4.66
CA ASN A 313 -8.84 6.26 5.83
C ASN A 313 -7.39 5.81 5.57
N VAL A 314 -6.87 5.98 4.35
CA VAL A 314 -5.48 5.74 3.99
C VAL A 314 -4.94 6.92 3.21
N ASN A 315 -3.79 7.47 3.62
CA ASN A 315 -3.06 8.46 2.83
C ASN A 315 -1.73 7.89 2.35
N PHE A 316 -1.50 7.91 1.05
CA PHE A 316 -0.21 7.59 0.46
C PHE A 316 0.76 8.77 0.62
N ALA A 317 1.04 9.09 1.88
CA ALA A 317 1.99 10.06 2.39
C ALA A 317 2.41 9.64 3.82
N PRO A 318 3.62 10.04 4.26
CA PRO A 318 4.58 10.95 3.66
C PRO A 318 5.52 10.30 2.63
N VAL A 319 6.03 11.13 1.71
CA VAL A 319 7.18 10.78 0.86
C VAL A 319 8.45 10.85 1.71
N VAL A 320 9.18 9.74 1.82
CA VAL A 320 10.44 9.66 2.58
C VAL A 320 11.67 9.49 1.70
N ASP A 321 11.51 9.70 0.39
CA ASP A 321 12.62 9.76 -0.55
C ASP A 321 13.57 10.92 -0.20
N VAL A 322 14.88 10.70 -0.35
CA VAL A 322 15.93 11.69 -0.10
C VAL A 322 16.40 12.25 -1.44
N ALA A 323 15.99 13.47 -1.77
CA ALA A 323 16.33 14.09 -3.04
C ALA A 323 17.74 14.70 -2.99
N ASN A 324 18.72 14.09 -3.69
CA ASN A 324 20.06 14.66 -3.84
C ASN A 324 20.18 15.59 -5.04
N THR A 325 19.22 15.56 -5.96
CA THR A 325 19.20 16.41 -7.17
C THR A 325 17.95 17.26 -7.21
N SER A 326 18.13 18.55 -7.48
CA SER A 326 17.05 19.56 -7.54
C SER A 326 16.18 19.48 -8.81
N GLY A 327 16.31 18.44 -9.63
CA GLY A 327 15.72 18.39 -10.97
C GLY A 327 14.98 17.11 -11.35
N GLY A 328 14.84 16.14 -10.43
CA GLY A 328 14.04 14.93 -10.70
C GLY A 328 12.55 15.17 -10.52
N ASP A 329 11.73 14.22 -10.94
CA ASP A 329 10.25 14.23 -10.84
C ASP A 329 9.72 14.40 -9.40
N LEU A 330 10.57 14.11 -8.41
CA LEU A 330 10.30 14.33 -6.99
C LEU A 330 10.54 15.78 -6.52
N GLY A 331 10.91 16.71 -7.41
CA GLY A 331 11.12 18.11 -7.08
C GLY A 331 9.91 18.72 -6.37
N GLY A 332 10.08 19.07 -5.10
CA GLY A 332 9.00 19.61 -4.26
C GLY A 332 8.17 18.58 -3.50
N ARG A 333 8.32 17.27 -3.76
CA ARG A 333 7.60 16.21 -3.04
C ARG A 333 8.35 15.66 -1.83
N THR A 334 9.63 15.99 -1.65
CA THR A 334 10.46 15.51 -0.54
C THR A 334 10.62 16.55 0.56
N PHE A 335 10.85 16.11 1.80
CA PHE A 335 11.08 16.99 2.96
C PHE A 335 12.46 17.60 2.98
N GLY A 336 13.38 17.14 2.13
CA GLY A 336 14.75 17.66 2.08
C GLY A 336 15.71 16.78 1.30
N THR A 337 16.99 17.13 1.43
CA THR A 337 18.10 16.52 0.68
C THR A 337 18.99 15.61 1.55
N THR A 338 18.66 15.44 2.81
CA THR A 338 19.40 14.56 3.74
C THR A 338 18.45 13.58 4.44
N ALA A 339 18.92 12.37 4.69
CA ALA A 339 18.17 11.34 5.39
C ALA A 339 17.67 11.80 6.76
N ASP A 340 18.48 12.53 7.52
CA ASP A 340 18.13 13.05 8.84
C ASP A 340 16.97 14.06 8.77
N GLN A 341 17.01 15.00 7.82
CA GLN A 341 15.95 15.99 7.63
C GLN A 341 14.64 15.32 7.23
N VAL A 342 14.70 14.40 6.25
CA VAL A 342 13.54 13.64 5.80
C VAL A 342 12.97 12.81 6.94
N THR A 343 13.78 12.03 7.64
CA THR A 343 13.36 11.23 8.80
C THR A 343 12.62 12.08 9.85
N LYS A 344 13.22 13.21 10.24
CA LYS A 344 12.70 14.09 11.27
C LYS A 344 11.34 14.68 10.89
N LEU A 345 11.22 15.23 9.68
CA LEU A 345 10.03 15.96 9.27
C LEU A 345 8.91 15.04 8.78
N ALA A 346 9.24 14.00 8.01
CA ALA A 346 8.27 12.99 7.59
C ALA A 346 7.72 12.21 8.80
N GLY A 347 8.59 11.90 9.79
CA GLY A 347 8.15 11.27 11.04
C GLY A 347 7.18 12.17 11.84
N ALA A 348 7.44 13.46 11.91
CA ALA A 348 6.52 14.40 12.56
C ALA A 348 5.19 14.53 11.80
N TYR A 349 5.22 14.59 10.47
CA TYR A 349 4.02 14.57 9.64
C TYR A 349 3.20 13.29 9.85
N LEU A 350 3.87 12.11 9.82
CA LEU A 350 3.23 10.81 10.06
C LEU A 350 2.55 10.76 11.43
N ASN A 351 3.22 11.25 12.47
CA ASN A 351 2.66 11.34 13.83
C ASN A 351 1.40 12.20 13.86
N GLY A 352 1.39 13.34 13.18
CA GLY A 352 0.21 14.18 13.05
C GLY A 352 -0.91 13.48 12.28
N LEU A 353 -0.60 12.87 11.13
CA LEU A 353 -1.56 12.19 10.29
C LEU A 353 -2.27 11.03 11.02
N GLN A 354 -1.54 10.28 11.82
CA GLN A 354 -2.06 9.12 12.55
C GLN A 354 -2.57 9.44 13.97
N SER A 355 -2.48 10.71 14.41
CA SER A 355 -2.79 11.11 15.79
C SER A 355 -4.23 10.84 16.21
N SER A 356 -5.17 10.82 15.28
CA SER A 356 -6.58 10.53 15.55
C SER A 356 -6.89 9.02 15.60
N GLY A 357 -5.99 8.17 15.10
CA GLY A 357 -6.21 6.72 14.93
C GLY A 357 -7.26 6.37 13.86
N HIS A 358 -7.49 7.25 12.87
CA HIS A 358 -8.51 7.06 11.83
C HIS A 358 -7.96 7.17 10.40
N VAL A 359 -6.71 7.60 10.24
CA VAL A 359 -6.05 7.72 8.94
C VAL A 359 -4.68 7.07 9.00
N ILE A 360 -4.47 6.07 8.18
CA ILE A 360 -3.24 5.32 8.02
C ILE A 360 -2.30 6.11 7.12
N GLY A 361 -1.08 6.37 7.58
CA GLY A 361 -0.01 6.94 6.77
C GLY A 361 0.79 5.86 6.05
N THR A 362 1.28 6.19 4.85
CA THR A 362 2.06 5.27 4.01
C THR A 362 3.40 5.88 3.66
N LEU A 363 4.50 5.28 4.11
CA LEU A 363 5.82 5.72 3.67
C LEU A 363 6.06 5.31 2.21
N LYS A 364 6.58 6.23 1.39
CA LYS A 364 6.85 5.98 -0.02
C LYS A 364 8.06 6.77 -0.53
N HIS A 365 8.75 6.27 -1.55
CA HIS A 365 8.50 5.07 -2.35
C HIS A 365 9.65 4.08 -2.10
N PHE A 366 9.40 3.00 -1.35
CA PHE A 366 10.46 2.02 -1.05
C PHE A 366 10.93 1.32 -2.34
N PRO A 367 12.23 1.19 -2.59
CA PRO A 367 13.39 1.43 -1.70
C PRO A 367 14.02 2.82 -1.77
N GLY A 368 13.42 3.79 -2.43
CA GLY A 368 13.89 5.16 -2.60
C GLY A 368 13.92 5.61 -4.07
N LEU A 369 13.41 6.80 -4.36
CA LEU A 369 13.38 7.40 -5.70
C LEU A 369 14.17 8.72 -5.80
N GLY A 370 14.88 9.12 -4.74
CA GLY A 370 15.42 10.47 -4.64
C GLY A 370 16.46 10.87 -5.71
N ASP A 371 17.12 9.90 -6.35
CA ASP A 371 18.11 10.12 -7.42
C ASP A 371 17.73 9.51 -8.76
N VAL A 372 16.50 9.07 -8.92
CA VAL A 372 16.01 8.60 -10.22
C VAL A 372 15.84 9.82 -11.14
N PRO A 373 16.45 9.81 -12.35
CA PRO A 373 16.56 11.01 -13.18
C PRO A 373 15.27 11.45 -13.86
N ALA A 374 14.23 10.59 -13.84
CA ALA A 374 12.94 10.87 -14.48
C ALA A 374 11.81 10.05 -13.85
N ASP A 375 10.58 10.31 -14.30
CA ASP A 375 9.34 9.74 -13.78
C ASP A 375 9.19 8.23 -14.05
N PRO A 376 9.08 7.36 -13.02
CA PRO A 376 8.80 5.94 -13.17
C PRO A 376 7.47 5.64 -13.87
N HIS A 377 6.53 6.60 -13.96
CA HIS A 377 5.29 6.43 -14.72
C HIS A 377 5.56 6.15 -16.21
N ALA A 378 6.66 6.68 -16.77
CA ALA A 378 6.98 6.54 -18.18
C ALA A 378 7.90 5.36 -18.51
N SER A 379 8.88 5.06 -17.64
CA SER A 379 9.95 4.09 -17.94
C SER A 379 10.51 3.42 -16.69
N LEU A 380 11.09 2.24 -16.87
CA LEU A 380 11.82 1.54 -15.82
C LEU A 380 13.24 2.12 -15.68
N TYR A 381 13.55 2.62 -14.48
CA TYR A 381 14.87 3.17 -14.15
C TYR A 381 15.65 2.26 -13.23
N THR A 382 16.97 2.42 -13.27
CA THR A 382 17.90 1.74 -12.37
C THR A 382 18.50 2.76 -11.41
N LEU A 383 18.38 2.50 -10.12
CA LEU A 383 19.13 3.21 -9.08
C LEU A 383 20.47 2.50 -8.91
N ASP A 384 21.51 3.10 -9.49
CA ASP A 384 22.86 2.57 -9.46
C ASP A 384 23.63 3.11 -8.25
N ARG A 385 23.34 2.51 -7.09
CA ARG A 385 23.99 2.82 -5.81
C ARG A 385 24.54 1.56 -5.17
N SER A 386 25.66 1.69 -4.46
CA SER A 386 26.15 0.62 -3.59
C SER A 386 25.15 0.32 -2.46
N LYS A 387 25.11 -0.92 -1.96
CA LYS A 387 24.28 -1.26 -0.81
C LYS A 387 24.55 -0.34 0.38
N ALA A 388 25.81 0.00 0.65
CA ALA A 388 26.19 0.91 1.73
C ALA A 388 25.61 2.33 1.56
N ASP A 389 25.51 2.83 0.32
CA ASP A 389 24.87 4.12 0.06
C ASP A 389 23.36 4.04 0.18
N LEU A 390 22.71 2.95 -0.28
CA LEU A 390 21.30 2.70 -0.07
C LEU A 390 20.96 2.69 1.44
N GLU A 391 21.74 1.98 2.25
CA GLU A 391 21.58 1.92 3.71
C GLU A 391 21.71 3.30 4.38
N ARG A 392 22.67 4.11 3.92
CA ARG A 392 22.98 5.41 4.50
C ARG A 392 22.04 6.52 4.06
N ILE A 393 21.50 6.44 2.85
CA ILE A 393 20.70 7.50 2.23
C ILE A 393 19.24 7.09 2.13
N ASP A 394 18.94 6.09 1.28
CA ASP A 394 17.58 5.78 0.87
C ASP A 394 16.82 4.99 1.93
N TRP A 395 17.49 4.05 2.62
CA TRP A 395 16.86 3.20 3.64
C TRP A 395 16.95 3.79 5.05
N ALA A 396 17.81 4.79 5.28
CA ALA A 396 17.96 5.38 6.61
C ALA A 396 16.63 5.94 7.17
N PRO A 397 15.80 6.70 6.41
CA PRO A 397 14.48 7.14 6.88
C PRO A 397 13.54 5.96 7.22
N TYR A 398 13.49 4.93 6.36
CA TYR A 398 12.68 3.73 6.63
C TYR A 398 13.11 3.03 7.90
N LYS A 399 14.43 2.74 8.04
CA LYS A 399 14.99 2.08 9.21
C LYS A 399 14.66 2.81 10.51
N ALA A 400 14.85 4.13 10.51
CA ALA A 400 14.59 4.96 11.68
C ALA A 400 13.09 5.01 12.03
N LEU A 401 12.22 5.17 11.04
CA LEU A 401 10.77 5.26 11.26
C LEU A 401 10.15 3.90 11.61
N ILE A 402 10.57 2.80 10.97
CA ILE A 402 10.14 1.43 11.33
C ILE A 402 10.47 1.14 12.80
N ALA A 403 11.65 1.54 13.27
CA ALA A 403 12.07 1.33 14.66
C ALA A 403 11.19 2.05 15.69
N THR A 404 10.38 3.05 15.29
CA THR A 404 9.39 3.70 16.17
C THR A 404 8.17 2.82 16.45
N GLY A 405 7.92 1.79 15.63
CA GLY A 405 6.70 0.97 15.68
C GLY A 405 5.45 1.64 15.12
N GLN A 406 5.56 2.85 14.54
CA GLN A 406 4.41 3.64 14.06
C GLN A 406 4.12 3.48 12.57
N VAL A 407 5.02 2.83 11.82
CA VAL A 407 4.85 2.66 10.36
C VAL A 407 3.86 1.53 10.08
N GLN A 408 2.69 1.89 9.61
CA GLN A 408 1.58 0.97 9.37
C GLN A 408 1.55 0.42 7.95
N MET A 409 1.90 1.25 6.95
CA MET A 409 1.93 0.89 5.54
C MET A 409 3.17 1.45 4.84
N ILE A 410 3.72 0.68 3.90
CA ILE A 410 4.83 1.10 3.03
C ILE A 410 4.46 0.79 1.58
N MET A 411 4.70 1.76 0.68
CA MET A 411 4.50 1.57 -0.75
C MET A 411 5.81 1.20 -1.42
N SER A 412 5.80 0.06 -2.12
CA SER A 412 6.91 -0.41 -2.96
C SER A 412 6.82 0.20 -4.36
N THR A 413 7.96 0.60 -4.93
CA THR A 413 7.98 1.24 -6.25
C THR A 413 8.72 0.46 -7.32
N HIS A 414 8.62 0.92 -8.58
CA HIS A 414 9.09 0.22 -9.76
C HIS A 414 10.46 0.74 -10.20
N VAL A 415 11.47 0.54 -9.36
CA VAL A 415 12.87 0.89 -9.65
C VAL A 415 13.77 -0.34 -9.51
N VAL A 416 14.74 -0.51 -10.40
CA VAL A 416 15.74 -1.58 -10.31
C VAL A 416 16.86 -1.14 -9.39
N LEU A 417 17.23 -1.96 -8.41
CA LEU A 417 18.41 -1.76 -7.57
C LEU A 417 19.57 -2.62 -8.08
N SER A 418 20.52 -2.03 -8.80
CA SER A 418 21.64 -2.76 -9.40
C SER A 418 22.46 -3.57 -8.40
N ALA A 419 22.60 -3.08 -7.17
CA ALA A 419 23.37 -3.72 -6.11
C ALA A 419 22.65 -4.88 -5.39
N ILE A 420 21.32 -5.05 -5.57
CA ILE A 420 20.52 -6.05 -4.86
C ILE A 420 19.90 -7.04 -5.84
N ASP A 421 19.11 -6.55 -6.79
CA ASP A 421 18.50 -7.34 -7.86
C ASP A 421 18.57 -6.54 -9.17
N PRO A 422 19.55 -6.78 -10.02
CA PRO A 422 19.71 -6.06 -11.28
C PRO A 422 18.70 -6.47 -12.35
N THR A 423 17.84 -7.48 -12.08
CA THR A 423 16.98 -8.10 -13.08
C THR A 423 15.50 -7.72 -12.96
N ARG A 424 15.07 -7.24 -11.79
CA ARG A 424 13.66 -6.93 -11.49
C ARG A 424 13.52 -5.60 -10.77
N PRO A 425 12.44 -4.86 -11.02
CA PRO A 425 12.11 -3.71 -10.21
C PRO A 425 11.75 -4.14 -8.76
N ALA A 426 11.99 -3.27 -7.82
CA ALA A 426 11.84 -3.53 -6.39
C ALA A 426 10.46 -4.10 -6.02
N SER A 427 9.38 -3.60 -6.63
CA SER A 427 8.02 -4.09 -6.40
C SER A 427 7.79 -5.55 -6.87
N LEU A 428 8.66 -6.08 -7.73
CA LEU A 428 8.62 -7.46 -8.23
C LEU A 428 9.80 -8.32 -7.73
N SER A 429 10.61 -7.79 -6.80
CA SER A 429 11.86 -8.41 -6.34
C SER A 429 11.74 -8.93 -4.91
N GLU A 430 11.74 -10.26 -4.74
CA GLU A 430 11.78 -10.91 -3.43
C GLU A 430 13.03 -10.53 -2.61
N PRO A 431 14.27 -10.47 -3.19
CA PRO A 431 15.43 -9.98 -2.47
C PRO A 431 15.25 -8.58 -1.88
N VAL A 432 14.49 -7.69 -2.55
CA VAL A 432 14.26 -6.32 -2.07
C VAL A 432 13.16 -6.26 -1.02
N LEU A 433 11.97 -6.81 -1.30
CA LEU A 433 10.83 -6.66 -0.37
C LEU A 433 10.90 -7.64 0.79
N THR A 434 11.18 -8.90 0.53
CA THR A 434 11.33 -9.89 1.60
C THR A 434 12.70 -9.77 2.24
N GLY A 435 13.79 -9.85 1.45
CA GLY A 435 15.14 -9.87 2.01
C GLY A 435 15.53 -8.57 2.73
N ILE A 436 15.31 -7.40 2.10
CA ILE A 436 15.70 -6.12 2.73
C ILE A 436 14.58 -5.59 3.64
N LEU A 437 13.36 -5.38 3.12
CA LEU A 437 12.34 -4.68 3.90
C LEU A 437 11.80 -5.53 5.07
N ARG A 438 11.48 -6.80 4.85
CA ARG A 438 10.97 -7.69 5.90
C ARG A 438 12.07 -8.16 6.84
N ASP A 439 13.14 -8.77 6.29
CA ASP A 439 14.12 -9.50 7.09
C ASP A 439 15.19 -8.56 7.66
N GLU A 440 15.78 -7.68 6.84
CA GLU A 440 16.88 -6.82 7.30
C GLU A 440 16.38 -5.58 8.07
N LEU A 441 15.34 -4.88 7.56
CA LEU A 441 14.77 -3.71 8.23
C LEU A 441 13.68 -4.07 9.26
N GLY A 442 13.25 -5.34 9.30
CA GLY A 442 12.31 -5.87 10.32
C GLY A 442 10.86 -5.41 10.16
N TYR A 443 10.44 -4.93 8.98
CA TYR A 443 9.10 -4.39 8.77
C TYR A 443 8.03 -5.48 8.74
N GLN A 444 7.00 -5.38 9.59
CA GLN A 444 5.93 -6.37 9.70
C GLN A 444 4.54 -5.83 9.27
N GLY A 445 4.43 -4.55 8.93
CA GLY A 445 3.17 -3.94 8.50
C GLY A 445 2.80 -4.29 7.05
N VAL A 446 1.79 -3.60 6.51
CA VAL A 446 1.27 -3.84 5.16
C VAL A 446 2.20 -3.22 4.11
N ILE A 447 2.52 -3.99 3.05
CA ILE A 447 3.21 -3.49 1.85
C ILE A 447 2.19 -3.39 0.71
N VAL A 448 2.05 -2.20 0.13
CA VAL A 448 1.23 -1.94 -1.06
C VAL A 448 2.13 -1.63 -2.24
N THR A 449 1.80 -2.11 -3.46
CA THR A 449 2.53 -1.70 -4.66
C THR A 449 2.21 -0.25 -5.01
N ASP A 450 3.11 0.44 -5.68
CA ASP A 450 2.75 1.57 -6.53
C ASP A 450 1.82 1.11 -7.66
N GLY A 451 1.32 2.01 -8.48
CA GLY A 451 0.35 1.71 -9.54
C GLY A 451 0.87 0.70 -10.54
N ILE A 452 0.28 -0.50 -10.61
CA ILE A 452 0.75 -1.60 -11.47
C ILE A 452 0.63 -1.31 -12.97
N TYR A 453 -0.11 -0.27 -13.37
CA TYR A 453 -0.24 0.18 -14.76
C TYR A 453 0.81 1.21 -15.20
N MET A 454 1.78 1.53 -14.33
CA MET A 454 2.88 2.44 -14.69
C MET A 454 3.73 1.83 -15.81
N GLY A 455 4.23 2.69 -16.71
CA GLY A 455 5.03 2.29 -17.86
C GLY A 455 6.30 1.51 -17.49
N ALA A 456 6.85 1.75 -16.30
CA ALA A 456 7.96 0.99 -15.74
C ALA A 456 7.69 -0.53 -15.68
N LEU A 457 6.44 -0.95 -15.48
CA LEU A 457 6.05 -2.36 -15.50
C LEU A 457 5.47 -2.79 -16.84
N THR A 458 4.46 -2.09 -17.34
CA THR A 458 3.65 -2.54 -18.49
C THR A 458 4.42 -2.58 -19.80
N SER A 459 5.54 -1.86 -19.91
CA SER A 459 6.43 -1.91 -21.07
C SER A 459 7.38 -3.14 -21.07
N HIS A 460 7.52 -3.83 -19.93
CA HIS A 460 8.53 -4.88 -19.76
C HIS A 460 7.94 -6.24 -19.33
N TYR A 461 6.78 -6.25 -18.69
CA TYR A 461 6.16 -7.45 -18.10
C TYR A 461 4.72 -7.61 -18.57
N SER A 462 4.27 -8.86 -18.74
CA SER A 462 2.84 -9.15 -18.93
C SER A 462 2.07 -8.87 -17.62
N PHE A 463 0.76 -8.66 -17.74
CA PHE A 463 -0.11 -8.44 -16.59
C PHE A 463 -0.01 -9.59 -15.57
N ASP A 464 -0.06 -10.84 -16.05
CA ASP A 464 0.06 -12.04 -15.20
C ASP A 464 1.39 -12.06 -14.43
N GLN A 465 2.50 -11.70 -15.08
CA GLN A 465 3.81 -11.61 -14.43
C GLN A 465 3.83 -10.53 -13.37
N ILE A 466 3.28 -9.34 -13.65
CA ILE A 466 3.20 -8.24 -12.68
C ILE A 466 2.47 -8.69 -11.42
N ILE A 467 1.29 -9.32 -11.57
CA ILE A 467 0.48 -9.78 -10.45
C ILE A 467 1.20 -10.88 -9.65
N LEU A 468 1.68 -11.91 -10.34
CA LEU A 468 2.32 -13.06 -9.72
C LEU A 468 3.61 -12.66 -8.98
N ASP A 469 4.48 -11.92 -9.66
CA ASP A 469 5.78 -11.53 -9.11
C ASP A 469 5.63 -10.48 -8.01
N SER A 470 4.61 -9.59 -8.06
CA SER A 470 4.29 -8.67 -6.96
C SER A 470 3.99 -9.41 -5.65
N VAL A 471 3.15 -10.44 -5.70
CA VAL A 471 2.82 -11.22 -4.51
C VAL A 471 4.00 -12.09 -4.07
N LYS A 472 4.73 -12.71 -4.99
CA LYS A 472 5.96 -13.47 -4.68
C LYS A 472 7.01 -12.59 -4.01
N ALA A 473 7.16 -11.35 -4.45
CA ALA A 473 8.12 -10.41 -3.88
C ALA A 473 7.84 -10.04 -2.42
N GLY A 474 6.57 -10.04 -2.00
CA GLY A 474 6.20 -9.75 -0.62
C GLY A 474 5.15 -8.64 -0.45
N ASN A 475 4.57 -8.09 -1.54
CA ASN A 475 3.46 -7.13 -1.42
C ASN A 475 2.21 -7.80 -0.87
N ASP A 476 1.48 -7.09 -0.03
CA ASP A 476 0.22 -7.53 0.54
C ASP A 476 -0.99 -6.98 -0.23
N ILE A 477 -0.86 -5.77 -0.79
CA ILE A 477 -1.90 -5.12 -1.58
C ILE A 477 -1.35 -4.78 -2.97
N ILE A 478 -2.11 -5.13 -4.01
CA ILE A 478 -1.86 -4.77 -5.41
C ILE A 478 -2.68 -3.51 -5.72
N CYS A 479 -2.00 -2.39 -5.99
CA CYS A 479 -2.65 -1.10 -6.22
C CYS A 479 -3.00 -0.89 -7.68
N SER A 480 -4.20 -0.35 -7.90
CA SER A 480 -4.69 0.16 -9.19
C SER A 480 -4.98 -0.90 -10.24
N THR A 481 -5.86 -1.84 -9.94
CA THR A 481 -6.62 -2.55 -10.99
C THR A 481 -7.76 -1.61 -11.44
N TYR A 482 -7.84 -1.26 -12.73
CA TYR A 482 -8.76 -0.18 -13.18
C TYR A 482 -10.07 -0.64 -13.79
N SER A 483 -10.35 -1.94 -13.82
CA SER A 483 -11.56 -2.46 -14.48
C SER A 483 -12.03 -3.78 -13.89
N ILE A 484 -13.27 -4.15 -14.19
CA ILE A 484 -13.79 -5.49 -13.91
C ILE A 484 -12.87 -6.57 -14.48
N ALA A 485 -12.41 -6.39 -15.74
CA ALA A 485 -11.59 -7.37 -16.43
C ALA A 485 -10.23 -7.56 -15.73
N SER A 486 -9.54 -6.47 -15.36
CA SER A 486 -8.26 -6.57 -14.67
C SER A 486 -8.40 -7.08 -13.24
N THR A 487 -9.50 -6.77 -12.55
CA THR A 487 -9.80 -7.32 -11.23
C THR A 487 -10.05 -8.83 -11.30
N ALA A 488 -10.90 -9.27 -12.23
CA ALA A 488 -11.16 -10.69 -12.48
C ALA A 488 -9.89 -11.46 -12.85
N GLU A 489 -9.06 -10.86 -13.70
CA GLU A 489 -7.79 -11.43 -14.13
C GLU A 489 -6.79 -11.56 -12.98
N THR A 490 -6.71 -10.54 -12.09
CA THR A 490 -5.88 -10.62 -10.89
C THR A 490 -6.29 -11.80 -10.00
N ILE A 491 -7.60 -11.98 -9.77
CA ILE A 491 -8.11 -13.12 -8.99
C ILE A 491 -7.75 -14.44 -9.68
N ARG A 492 -7.98 -14.55 -11.00
CA ARG A 492 -7.65 -15.74 -11.77
C ARG A 492 -6.15 -16.10 -11.63
N VAL A 493 -5.27 -15.14 -11.87
CA VAL A 493 -3.81 -15.36 -11.80
C VAL A 493 -3.39 -15.86 -10.42
N LEU A 494 -3.88 -15.24 -9.34
CA LEU A 494 -3.50 -15.66 -8.00
C LEU A 494 -4.12 -17.01 -7.59
N LYS A 495 -5.34 -17.31 -8.01
CA LYS A 495 -5.96 -18.63 -7.80
C LYS A 495 -5.18 -19.73 -8.51
N ASP A 496 -4.88 -19.52 -9.79
CA ASP A 496 -4.09 -20.48 -10.59
C ASP A 496 -2.72 -20.69 -9.95
N ALA A 497 -2.07 -19.61 -9.47
CA ALA A 497 -0.78 -19.68 -8.81
C ALA A 497 -0.83 -20.49 -7.50
N VAL A 498 -1.91 -20.37 -6.71
CA VAL A 498 -2.10 -21.19 -5.50
C VAL A 498 -2.37 -22.65 -5.88
N GLN A 499 -3.22 -22.91 -6.87
CA GLN A 499 -3.54 -24.27 -7.31
C GLN A 499 -2.33 -25.00 -7.89
N ASN A 500 -1.46 -24.29 -8.61
CA ASN A 500 -0.25 -24.82 -9.23
C ASN A 500 0.92 -24.94 -8.24
N GLY A 501 0.80 -24.35 -7.04
CA GLY A 501 1.86 -24.30 -6.02
C GLY A 501 2.94 -23.23 -6.27
N ASP A 502 2.70 -22.28 -7.19
CA ASP A 502 3.58 -21.13 -7.45
C ASP A 502 3.59 -20.13 -6.30
N ILE A 503 2.47 -20.03 -5.58
CA ILE A 503 2.29 -19.29 -4.33
C ILE A 503 1.63 -20.23 -3.32
N THR A 504 2.09 -20.23 -2.07
CA THR A 504 1.44 -21.02 -1.02
C THR A 504 0.15 -20.34 -0.55
N LYS A 505 -0.86 -21.13 -0.15
CA LYS A 505 -2.07 -20.58 0.51
C LYS A 505 -1.68 -19.72 1.74
N SER A 506 -0.69 -20.17 2.52
CA SER A 506 -0.17 -19.43 3.68
C SER A 506 0.36 -18.04 3.31
N ARG A 507 0.93 -17.85 2.09
CA ARG A 507 1.37 -16.53 1.64
C ARG A 507 0.20 -15.56 1.46
N ILE A 508 -0.93 -16.07 0.95
CA ILE A 508 -2.19 -15.30 0.85
C ILE A 508 -2.70 -14.98 2.26
N ASP A 509 -2.82 -16.01 3.13
CA ASP A 509 -3.28 -15.84 4.53
C ASP A 509 -2.47 -14.79 5.28
N ASP A 510 -1.16 -14.77 5.10
CA ASP A 510 -0.27 -13.82 5.77
C ASP A 510 -0.51 -12.38 5.32
N SER A 511 -0.80 -12.18 4.02
CA SER A 511 -1.18 -10.86 3.51
C SER A 511 -2.53 -10.40 4.07
N VAL A 512 -3.53 -11.26 3.98
CA VAL A 512 -4.89 -10.96 4.48
C VAL A 512 -4.86 -10.70 6.00
N ARG A 513 -4.07 -11.47 6.73
CA ARG A 513 -3.89 -11.26 8.18
C ARG A 513 -3.33 -9.87 8.49
N ARG A 514 -2.28 -9.42 7.79
CA ARG A 514 -1.73 -8.05 7.96
C ARG A 514 -2.76 -6.99 7.62
N ILE A 515 -3.49 -7.14 6.52
CA ILE A 515 -4.53 -6.22 6.08
C ILE A 515 -5.65 -6.11 7.12
N LEU A 516 -6.18 -7.24 7.60
CA LEU A 516 -7.30 -7.26 8.55
C LEU A 516 -6.87 -6.77 9.94
N LEU A 517 -5.66 -7.11 10.39
CA LEU A 517 -5.10 -6.57 11.64
C LEU A 517 -4.94 -5.05 11.56
N LEU A 518 -4.47 -4.51 10.43
CA LEU A 518 -4.36 -3.07 10.23
C LEU A 518 -5.74 -2.41 10.21
N LYS A 519 -6.73 -3.01 9.54
CA LYS A 519 -8.12 -2.53 9.58
C LYS A 519 -8.69 -2.48 11.01
N LEU A 520 -8.38 -3.47 11.85
CA LEU A 520 -8.78 -3.47 13.27
C LEU A 520 -8.07 -2.41 14.09
N HIS A 521 -6.75 -2.30 13.91
CA HIS A 521 -5.92 -1.36 14.67
C HIS A 521 -6.38 0.08 14.51
N ASP A 522 -6.73 0.47 13.28
CA ASP A 522 -7.15 1.84 12.94
C ASP A 522 -8.69 2.01 12.90
N GLY A 523 -9.43 1.07 13.50
CA GLY A 523 -10.88 1.18 13.64
C GLY A 523 -11.69 1.14 12.34
N VAL A 524 -11.05 0.76 11.22
CA VAL A 524 -11.73 0.54 9.93
C VAL A 524 -12.62 -0.70 10.03
N LEU A 525 -12.12 -1.76 10.66
CA LEU A 525 -12.86 -2.95 11.03
C LEU A 525 -13.05 -2.97 12.56
N THR A 526 -14.20 -3.44 13.05
CA THR A 526 -14.47 -3.55 14.47
C THR A 526 -14.78 -5.00 14.85
N MET A 527 -14.26 -5.45 15.98
CA MET A 527 -14.67 -6.73 16.54
C MET A 527 -16.11 -6.65 17.05
N PRO A 528 -16.92 -7.72 16.90
CA PRO A 528 -18.20 -7.82 17.58
C PRO A 528 -18.02 -7.64 19.09
N GLN A 529 -18.87 -6.81 19.70
CA GLN A 529 -18.87 -6.71 21.16
C GLN A 529 -19.36 -8.05 21.72
N SER A 530 -18.58 -8.65 22.64
CA SER A 530 -19.07 -9.79 23.41
C SER A 530 -20.38 -9.36 24.13
N GLN A 531 -21.48 -9.99 23.78
CA GLN A 531 -22.71 -9.85 24.59
C GLN A 531 -22.38 -10.44 25.96
N GLY A 532 -22.19 -9.57 26.96
CA GLY A 532 -21.92 -9.92 28.34
C GLY A 532 -23.11 -10.62 29.00
#